data_d26625875652aa8d3ad8ac7a8098245e
#
_entry.id   d26625875652aa8d3ad8ac7a8098245e
#
_cell.length_a   1.000
_cell.length_b   1.000
_cell.length_c   1.000
_cell.angle_alpha   90.00
_cell.angle_beta   90.00
_cell.angle_gamma   90.00
#
_symmetry.space_group_name_H-M   'P 1'
#
loop_
_entity.id
_entity.type
_entity.pdbx_description
1 polymer ?
#
loop_
_entity_poly.entity_id
_entity_poly.type
_entity_poly.pdbx_seq_one_letter_code
_entity_poly.pdbx_strand_id
1 'polypeptide(L)'
;MKTIGCDDSVILNQWHPISSLDVLHIGNLDKTVLLDTMICFQLNGVGDVSVWLQSDNLKTLLPTRISYGFVWVCLGKPPDVLFPFPEFDEVDRRNVATGVFGVNVSAGRTVENFLDMGHFPYVHSGILGEEPHTEVKEYDVEVSKER
;
A
#
# COMPACT_ATOMS: atom_id res chain seq x y z
N MET A 1 -9.57 -25.81 4.50
CA MET A 1 -10.55 -25.02 3.71
C MET A 1 -9.88 -23.77 3.21
N LYS A 2 -10.16 -23.34 1.96
CA LYS A 2 -9.52 -22.19 1.33
C LYS A 2 -9.93 -20.91 2.08
N THR A 3 -9.02 -20.30 2.78
CA THR A 3 -9.24 -19.06 3.55
C THR A 3 -8.83 -17.81 2.77
N ILE A 4 -8.14 -18.01 1.64
CA ILE A 4 -7.64 -16.94 0.77
C ILE A 4 -8.54 -16.86 -0.47
N GLY A 5 -9.05 -15.66 -0.74
CA GLY A 5 -10.00 -15.40 -1.84
C GLY A 5 -9.36 -15.36 -3.22
N CYS A 6 -8.09 -14.95 -3.30
CA CYS A 6 -7.30 -14.87 -4.54
C CYS A 6 -6.56 -16.19 -4.80
N ASP A 7 -6.33 -16.53 -6.07
CA ASP A 7 -5.54 -17.69 -6.50
C ASP A 7 -4.34 -17.31 -7.39
N ASP A 8 -4.14 -16.02 -7.66
CA ASP A 8 -2.96 -15.53 -8.38
C ASP A 8 -1.72 -15.56 -7.50
N SER A 9 -0.86 -16.54 -7.76
CA SER A 9 0.37 -16.74 -6.99
C SER A 9 1.38 -15.58 -7.12
N VAL A 10 1.35 -14.82 -8.20
CA VAL A 10 2.24 -13.67 -8.40
C VAL A 10 1.89 -12.59 -7.40
N ILE A 11 0.60 -12.27 -7.30
CA ILE A 11 0.12 -11.23 -6.38
C ILE A 11 0.21 -11.71 -4.93
N LEU A 12 -0.17 -12.96 -4.65
CA LEU A 12 -0.12 -13.53 -3.29
C LEU A 12 1.28 -13.54 -2.68
N ASN A 13 2.32 -13.67 -3.53
CA ASN A 13 3.72 -13.70 -3.10
C ASN A 13 4.36 -12.30 -3.03
N GLN A 14 3.60 -11.22 -3.16
CA GLN A 14 4.11 -9.86 -2.99
C GLN A 14 3.85 -9.32 -1.58
N TRP A 15 4.64 -8.31 -1.21
CA TRP A 15 4.39 -7.51 -0.04
C TRP A 15 3.28 -6.49 -0.31
N HIS A 16 2.30 -6.43 0.58
CA HIS A 16 1.17 -5.50 0.51
C HIS A 16 1.12 -4.64 1.76
N PRO A 17 1.03 -3.31 1.64
CA PRO A 17 0.82 -2.44 2.79
C PRO A 17 -0.64 -2.56 3.26
N ILE A 18 -0.84 -2.68 4.57
CA ILE A 18 -2.18 -2.86 5.15
C ILE A 18 -2.60 -1.75 6.11
N SER A 19 -1.64 -1.06 6.70
CA SER A 19 -1.89 0.07 7.60
C SER A 19 -0.62 0.90 7.76
N SER A 20 -0.77 2.19 8.01
CA SER A 20 0.33 3.00 8.55
C SER A 20 0.46 2.76 10.05
N LEU A 21 1.68 2.90 10.58
CA LEU A 21 1.95 2.66 12.00
C LEU A 21 1.35 3.72 12.92
N ASP A 22 1.22 4.94 12.46
CA ASP A 22 0.78 6.11 13.23
C ASP A 22 -0.70 6.06 13.63
N VAL A 23 -1.50 5.23 12.94
CA VAL A 23 -2.92 5.03 13.29
C VAL A 23 -3.14 3.83 14.21
N LEU A 24 -2.12 3.00 14.45
CA LEU A 24 -2.25 1.80 15.27
C LEU A 24 -2.06 2.10 16.76
N HIS A 25 -2.89 1.47 17.58
CA HIS A 25 -2.80 1.55 19.03
C HIS A 25 -2.46 0.20 19.63
N ILE A 26 -1.54 0.18 20.59
CA ILE A 26 -1.10 -1.04 21.26
C ILE A 26 -2.29 -1.77 21.88
N GLY A 27 -2.41 -3.04 21.57
CA GLY A 27 -3.45 -3.93 22.10
C GLY A 27 -4.78 -3.90 21.33
N ASN A 28 -4.99 -2.92 20.43
CA ASN A 28 -6.19 -2.92 19.60
C ASN A 28 -6.12 -4.02 18.54
N LEU A 29 -7.25 -4.67 18.33
CA LEU A 29 -7.44 -5.63 17.25
C LEU A 29 -8.01 -4.90 16.03
N ASP A 30 -7.24 -4.81 14.98
CA ASP A 30 -7.63 -4.22 13.71
C ASP A 30 -7.91 -5.31 12.66
N LYS A 31 -8.72 -4.98 11.68
CA LYS A 31 -9.10 -5.89 10.58
C LYS A 31 -9.14 -5.15 9.26
N THR A 32 -8.72 -5.84 8.21
CA THR A 32 -8.86 -5.36 6.85
C THR A 32 -9.08 -6.51 5.88
N VAL A 33 -9.42 -6.19 4.64
CA VAL A 33 -9.55 -7.18 3.55
C VAL A 33 -8.40 -6.96 2.57
N LEU A 34 -7.64 -8.02 2.31
CA LEU A 34 -6.59 -8.04 1.32
C LEU A 34 -6.84 -9.19 0.34
N LEU A 35 -6.97 -8.87 -0.95
CA LEU A 35 -7.22 -9.86 -2.01
C LEU A 35 -8.37 -10.81 -1.65
N ASP A 36 -9.51 -10.24 -1.32
CA ASP A 36 -10.74 -10.93 -0.88
C ASP A 36 -10.55 -11.82 0.37
N THR A 37 -9.50 -11.58 1.13
CA THR A 37 -9.18 -12.34 2.33
C THR A 37 -9.23 -11.45 3.55
N MET A 38 -10.03 -11.83 4.54
CA MET A 38 -10.07 -11.12 5.84
C MET A 38 -8.80 -11.41 6.62
N ILE A 39 -8.07 -10.38 6.97
CA ILE A 39 -6.89 -10.45 7.84
C ILE A 39 -7.11 -9.64 9.10
N CYS A 40 -6.54 -10.13 10.20
CA CYS A 40 -6.51 -9.46 11.48
C CYS A 40 -5.08 -9.07 11.81
N PHE A 41 -4.90 -7.95 12.50
CA PHE A 41 -3.58 -7.52 12.93
C PHE A 41 -3.66 -6.75 14.25
N GLN A 42 -2.55 -6.71 14.96
CA GLN A 42 -2.46 -6.07 16.27
C GLN A 42 -1.04 -5.55 16.49
N LEU A 43 -0.95 -4.32 16.95
CA LEU A 43 0.30 -3.75 17.48
C LEU A 43 0.48 -4.25 18.91
N ASN A 44 1.51 -5.08 19.15
CA ASN A 44 1.78 -5.66 20.48
C ASN A 44 2.69 -4.76 21.33
N GLY A 45 3.53 -3.96 20.67
CA GLY A 45 4.50 -3.06 21.30
C GLY A 45 5.17 -2.19 20.24
N VAL A 46 6.17 -1.41 20.64
CA VAL A 46 6.89 -0.55 19.71
C VAL A 46 7.61 -1.39 18.66
N GLY A 47 7.18 -1.25 17.41
CA GLY A 47 7.78 -1.99 16.29
C GLY A 47 7.42 -3.48 16.21
N ASP A 48 6.46 -3.95 17.00
CA ASP A 48 6.03 -5.36 17.00
C ASP A 48 4.56 -5.46 16.60
N VAL A 49 4.31 -5.98 15.40
CA VAL A 49 2.98 -6.19 14.83
C VAL A 49 2.80 -7.66 14.46
N SER A 50 1.73 -8.25 14.95
CA SER A 50 1.29 -9.58 14.52
C SER A 50 0.18 -9.44 13.50
N VAL A 51 0.28 -10.19 12.39
CA VAL A 51 -0.76 -10.27 11.35
C VAL A 51 -1.13 -11.74 11.15
N TRP A 52 -2.43 -12.04 11.04
CA TRP A 52 -2.89 -13.42 10.87
C TRP A 52 -4.19 -13.53 10.08
N LEU A 53 -4.38 -14.72 9.49
CA LEU A 53 -5.68 -15.16 9.00
C LEU A 53 -6.51 -15.66 10.18
N GLN A 54 -7.75 -15.22 10.24
CA GLN A 54 -8.72 -15.70 11.19
C GLN A 54 -9.59 -16.77 10.52
N SER A 55 -9.44 -18.02 10.91
CA SER A 55 -10.39 -19.09 10.61
C SER A 55 -11.00 -19.60 11.93
N ASP A 56 -12.11 -20.32 11.84
CA ASP A 56 -13.04 -20.64 12.95
C ASP A 56 -12.44 -20.84 14.35
N ASN A 57 -11.26 -21.45 14.47
CA ASN A 57 -10.56 -21.60 15.76
C ASN A 57 -9.03 -21.51 15.63
N LEU A 58 -8.51 -21.06 14.50
CA LEU A 58 -7.08 -21.07 14.24
C LEU A 58 -6.60 -19.68 13.80
N LYS A 59 -5.54 -19.20 14.44
CA LYS A 59 -4.76 -18.04 13.99
C LYS A 59 -3.58 -18.56 13.18
N THR A 60 -3.59 -18.31 11.88
CA THR A 60 -2.44 -18.60 11.02
C THR A 60 -1.65 -17.32 10.82
N LEU A 61 -0.48 -17.22 11.45
CA LEU A 61 0.40 -16.06 11.31
C LEU A 61 0.87 -15.91 9.86
N LEU A 62 0.92 -14.68 9.41
CA LEU A 62 1.39 -14.29 8.09
C LEU A 62 2.78 -13.65 8.16
N PRO A 63 3.60 -13.82 7.13
CA PRO A 63 4.82 -13.04 6.96
C PRO A 63 4.52 -11.55 7.05
N THR A 64 5.18 -10.88 7.99
CA THR A 64 4.94 -9.46 8.30
C THR A 64 6.25 -8.70 8.34
N ARG A 65 6.25 -7.47 7.86
CA ARG A 65 7.39 -6.55 7.90
C ARG A 65 6.90 -5.15 8.22
N ILE A 66 7.71 -4.39 8.94
CA ILE A 66 7.50 -2.95 9.13
C ILE A 66 8.58 -2.24 8.32
N SER A 67 8.16 -1.36 7.42
CA SER A 67 9.06 -0.56 6.60
C SER A 67 8.33 0.70 6.12
N TYR A 68 9.07 1.79 5.95
CA TYR A 68 8.54 3.06 5.42
C TYR A 68 7.32 3.60 6.18
N GLY A 69 7.26 3.35 7.50
CA GLY A 69 6.12 3.76 8.34
C GLY A 69 4.85 2.93 8.16
N PHE A 70 4.90 1.81 7.41
CA PHE A 70 3.75 0.93 7.14
C PHE A 70 3.99 -0.49 7.63
N VAL A 71 2.89 -1.17 7.93
CA VAL A 71 2.83 -2.62 8.13
C VAL A 71 2.59 -3.29 6.77
N TRP A 72 3.48 -4.19 6.39
CA TRP A 72 3.43 -4.97 5.16
C TRP A 72 3.18 -6.43 5.49
N VAL A 73 2.36 -7.08 4.70
CA VAL A 73 2.02 -8.49 4.84
C VAL A 73 2.10 -9.21 3.50
N CYS A 74 2.41 -10.48 3.52
CA CYS A 74 2.35 -11.36 2.37
C CYS A 74 1.42 -12.54 2.66
N LEU A 75 0.51 -12.86 1.73
CA LEU A 75 -0.42 -14.00 1.87
C LEU A 75 0.18 -15.32 1.41
N GLY A 76 1.32 -15.29 0.73
CA GLY A 76 2.04 -16.45 0.20
C GLY A 76 3.49 -16.50 0.68
N LYS A 77 4.40 -16.77 -0.23
CA LYS A 77 5.85 -16.80 0.01
C LYS A 77 6.45 -15.44 -0.37
N PRO A 78 6.81 -14.59 0.60
CA PRO A 78 7.30 -13.26 0.29
C PRO A 78 8.68 -13.29 -0.38
N PRO A 79 9.02 -12.30 -1.22
CA PRO A 79 10.39 -12.05 -1.61
C PRO A 79 11.21 -11.61 -0.40
N ASP A 80 12.51 -11.91 -0.41
CA ASP A 80 13.41 -11.60 0.71
C ASP A 80 13.52 -10.10 0.98
N VAL A 81 13.34 -9.28 -0.05
CA VAL A 81 13.52 -7.83 0.01
C VAL A 81 12.21 -7.14 -0.40
N LEU A 82 11.81 -6.11 0.36
CA LEU A 82 10.86 -5.12 -0.11
C LEU A 82 11.57 -4.22 -1.15
N PHE A 83 10.82 -3.60 -2.04
CA PHE A 83 11.41 -2.67 -3.00
C PHE A 83 12.24 -1.58 -2.28
N PRO A 84 13.37 -1.16 -2.85
CA PRO A 84 14.15 -0.06 -2.29
C PRO A 84 13.41 1.27 -2.46
N PHE A 85 13.43 2.09 -1.41
CA PHE A 85 12.87 3.44 -1.45
C PHE A 85 13.85 4.38 -0.75
N PRO A 86 15.00 4.68 -1.38
CA PRO A 86 16.07 5.46 -0.77
C PRO A 86 15.62 6.87 -0.40
N GLU A 87 14.69 7.46 -1.13
CA GLU A 87 14.13 8.77 -0.87
C GLU A 87 13.44 8.89 0.49
N PHE A 88 13.03 7.76 1.08
CA PHE A 88 12.43 7.74 2.41
C PHE A 88 13.40 8.16 3.51
N ASP A 89 14.68 7.85 3.35
CA ASP A 89 15.74 8.12 4.33
C ASP A 89 16.52 9.42 4.05
N GLU A 90 16.15 10.18 3.01
CA GLU A 90 16.80 11.45 2.68
C GLU A 90 16.48 12.50 3.75
N VAL A 91 17.53 13.12 4.32
CA VAL A 91 17.42 14.02 5.48
C VAL A 91 16.73 15.35 5.20
N ASP A 92 16.64 15.75 3.93
CA ASP A 92 15.98 16.96 3.47
C ASP A 92 14.49 16.76 3.12
N ARG A 93 13.98 15.53 3.28
CA ARG A 93 12.59 15.16 3.00
C ARG A 93 11.79 14.95 4.27
N ARG A 94 10.53 15.31 4.19
CA ARG A 94 9.55 15.00 5.22
C ARG A 94 8.54 14.00 4.68
N ASN A 95 8.56 12.81 5.24
CA ASN A 95 7.57 11.78 4.94
C ASN A 95 6.27 12.05 5.71
N VAL A 96 5.15 12.04 5.01
CA VAL A 96 3.83 12.25 5.59
C VAL A 96 2.90 11.14 5.13
N ALA A 97 2.36 10.37 6.08
CA ALA A 97 1.29 9.42 5.79
C ALA A 97 -0.02 10.19 5.59
N THR A 98 -0.61 10.09 4.41
CA THR A 98 -1.88 10.77 4.08
C THR A 98 -3.11 9.97 4.46
N GLY A 99 -2.94 8.77 5.01
CA GLY A 99 -4.02 7.88 5.42
C GLY A 99 -4.35 6.81 4.37
N VAL A 100 -5.38 6.03 4.68
CA VAL A 100 -5.90 4.96 3.81
C VAL A 100 -7.31 5.34 3.36
N PHE A 101 -7.54 5.36 2.07
CA PHE A 101 -8.83 5.72 1.47
C PHE A 101 -9.41 4.51 0.76
N GLY A 102 -10.64 4.14 1.14
CA GLY A 102 -11.41 3.13 0.43
C GLY A 102 -12.02 3.70 -0.84
N VAL A 103 -11.68 3.14 -2.00
CA VAL A 103 -12.22 3.56 -3.30
C VAL A 103 -12.87 2.36 -3.99
N ASN A 104 -14.08 2.53 -4.47
CA ASN A 104 -14.82 1.45 -5.16
C ASN A 104 -14.44 1.40 -6.65
N VAL A 105 -13.18 1.09 -6.92
CA VAL A 105 -12.63 0.93 -8.27
C VAL A 105 -11.64 -0.23 -8.32
N SER A 106 -11.35 -0.75 -9.51
CA SER A 106 -10.31 -1.77 -9.68
C SER A 106 -8.91 -1.15 -9.50
N ALA A 107 -7.93 -1.98 -9.10
CA ALA A 107 -6.54 -1.56 -8.98
C ALA A 107 -5.98 -0.97 -10.29
N GLY A 108 -6.33 -1.55 -11.45
CA GLY A 108 -5.94 -1.01 -12.76
C GLY A 108 -6.44 0.41 -12.98
N ARG A 109 -7.69 0.70 -12.63
CA ARG A 109 -8.25 2.06 -12.73
C ARG A 109 -7.59 3.04 -11.78
N THR A 110 -7.18 2.59 -10.60
CA THR A 110 -6.41 3.42 -9.67
C THR A 110 -5.06 3.81 -10.28
N VAL A 111 -4.35 2.84 -10.86
CA VAL A 111 -3.06 3.10 -11.54
C VAL A 111 -3.25 4.05 -12.72
N GLU A 112 -4.26 3.84 -13.57
CA GLU A 112 -4.58 4.74 -14.68
C GLU A 112 -4.81 6.18 -14.19
N ASN A 113 -5.54 6.36 -13.08
CA ASN A 113 -5.77 7.69 -12.51
C ASN A 113 -4.47 8.36 -12.03
N PHE A 114 -3.54 7.61 -11.44
CA PHE A 114 -2.24 8.17 -11.03
C PHE A 114 -1.32 8.52 -12.20
N LEU A 115 -1.47 7.84 -13.34
CA LEU A 115 -0.70 8.10 -14.55
C LEU A 115 -1.34 9.16 -15.46
N ASP A 116 -2.62 9.45 -15.28
CA ASP A 116 -3.33 10.46 -16.06
C ASP A 116 -3.05 11.87 -15.50
N MET A 117 -2.33 12.68 -16.24
CA MET A 117 -2.09 14.08 -15.91
C MET A 117 -3.19 15.01 -16.44
N GLY A 118 -4.01 14.53 -17.39
CA GLY A 118 -5.05 15.35 -18.03
C GLY A 118 -6.19 15.74 -17.11
N HIS A 119 -6.47 14.98 -16.05
CA HIS A 119 -7.53 15.30 -15.10
C HIS A 119 -7.16 16.39 -14.08
N PHE A 120 -5.87 16.71 -13.93
CA PHE A 120 -5.36 17.61 -12.88
C PHE A 120 -6.03 18.99 -12.89
N PRO A 121 -6.15 19.70 -14.01
CA PRO A 121 -6.75 21.04 -14.03
C PRO A 121 -8.23 21.05 -13.67
N TYR A 122 -8.92 19.92 -13.81
CA TYR A 122 -10.35 19.78 -13.59
C TYR A 122 -10.67 19.24 -12.19
N VAL A 123 -10.04 18.12 -11.81
CA VAL A 123 -10.31 17.43 -10.54
C VAL A 123 -9.54 18.05 -9.38
N HIS A 124 -8.32 18.49 -9.66
CA HIS A 124 -7.43 19.12 -8.67
C HIS A 124 -7.18 20.61 -8.97
N SER A 125 -8.21 21.28 -9.47
CA SER A 125 -8.15 22.70 -9.85
C SER A 125 -7.67 23.58 -8.69
N GLY A 126 -6.79 24.52 -9.00
CA GLY A 126 -6.19 25.41 -8.02
C GLY A 126 -5.03 24.78 -7.21
N ILE A 127 -4.75 23.47 -7.39
CA ILE A 127 -3.63 22.77 -6.74
C ILE A 127 -2.63 22.22 -7.78
N LEU A 128 -3.13 21.46 -8.77
CA LEU A 128 -2.31 20.80 -9.79
C LEU A 128 -2.58 21.34 -11.21
N GLY A 129 -3.20 22.48 -11.30
CA GLY A 129 -3.56 23.16 -12.54
C GLY A 129 -4.92 23.83 -12.44
N GLU A 130 -5.32 24.58 -13.45
CA GLU A 130 -6.62 25.25 -13.54
C GLU A 130 -6.91 25.70 -14.98
N GLU A 131 -8.20 25.87 -15.30
CA GLU A 131 -8.58 26.48 -16.57
C GLU A 131 -8.11 27.94 -16.67
N PRO A 132 -7.66 28.43 -17.81
CA PRO A 132 -7.68 27.79 -19.13
C PRO A 132 -6.42 26.93 -19.43
N HIS A 133 -5.51 26.77 -18.48
CA HIS A 133 -4.24 26.06 -18.66
C HIS A 133 -4.40 24.56 -18.40
N THR A 134 -5.04 23.88 -19.35
CA THR A 134 -5.38 22.45 -19.21
C THR A 134 -4.50 21.53 -20.03
N GLU A 135 -3.51 22.07 -20.73
CA GLU A 135 -2.62 21.32 -21.62
C GLU A 135 -1.63 20.45 -20.81
N VAL A 136 -1.57 19.17 -21.12
CA VAL A 136 -0.46 18.31 -20.73
C VAL A 136 0.69 18.57 -21.68
N LYS A 137 1.76 19.21 -21.18
CA LYS A 137 2.97 19.49 -22.00
C LYS A 137 3.68 18.19 -22.34
N GLU A 138 4.27 18.13 -23.51
CA GLU A 138 5.18 17.04 -23.87
C GLU A 138 6.32 16.96 -22.86
N TYR A 139 6.67 15.75 -22.46
CA TYR A 139 7.79 15.46 -21.55
C TYR A 139 8.49 14.18 -21.99
N ASP A 140 9.78 14.14 -21.77
CA ASP A 140 10.61 12.97 -22.02
C ASP A 140 10.65 12.06 -20.79
N VAL A 141 10.62 10.75 -21.03
CA VAL A 141 10.76 9.75 -19.97
C VAL A 141 12.04 8.96 -20.21
N GLU A 142 12.99 9.12 -19.31
CA GLU A 142 14.20 8.31 -19.30
C GLU A 142 14.05 7.16 -18.28
N VAL A 143 14.29 5.95 -18.73
CA VAL A 143 14.32 4.77 -17.87
C VAL A 143 15.78 4.36 -17.68
N SER A 144 16.35 4.62 -16.51
CA SER A 144 17.67 4.09 -16.18
C SER A 144 17.59 2.61 -15.85
N LYS A 145 18.56 1.83 -16.34
CA LYS A 145 18.67 0.39 -16.05
C LYS A 145 19.30 0.10 -14.68
N GLU A 146 19.64 1.13 -13.91
CA GLU A 146 20.41 1.03 -12.67
C GLU A 146 19.55 1.26 -11.41
N ARG A 147 18.30 0.76 -11.42
CA ARG A 147 17.49 0.72 -10.20
C ARG A 147 16.73 -0.60 -10.07
#